data_de46d47228bd0793e7f6005ff24e07e9
#
_entry.id   de46d47228bd0793e7f6005ff24e07e9
#
_cell.length_a   1.000
_cell.length_b   1.000
_cell.length_c   1.000
_cell.angle_alpha   90.00
_cell.angle_beta   90.00
_cell.angle_gamma   90.00
#
_symmetry.space_group_name_H-M   'P 1'
#
loop_
_entity.id
_entity.type
_entity.pdbx_description
1 polymer ?
#
loop_
_entity_poly.entity_id
_entity_poly.type
_entity_poly.pdbx_seq_one_letter_code
_entity_poly.pdbx_strand_id
1 'polypeptide(L)'
;MIKLIHGADLHLDSPFSGLTPEQAAARRQEQRELLDRLARLAREREADLLLLSGDLLDSRRTYRETAQALARSLGSLPCPVFLAPGNHDFYGPQSLYAALDWPENVHIFTSGSVRRAELPGLDCVVYGRAFLGPREDRSPLEGFR
;
A
#
# COMPACT_ATOMS: atom_id res chain seq x y z
N MET A 1 12.37 3.28 -21.17
CA MET A 1 11.67 2.06 -20.64
C MET A 1 11.37 2.34 -19.18
N ILE A 2 10.13 2.18 -18.70
CA ILE A 2 9.74 2.40 -17.30
C ILE A 2 10.06 1.14 -16.50
N LYS A 3 10.77 1.30 -15.38
CA LYS A 3 11.05 0.25 -14.40
C LYS A 3 10.02 0.35 -13.28
N LEU A 4 9.14 -0.62 -13.17
CA LEU A 4 8.05 -0.65 -12.21
C LEU A 4 8.27 -1.77 -11.19
N ILE A 5 8.02 -1.46 -9.91
CA ILE A 5 7.85 -2.46 -8.86
C ILE A 5 6.38 -2.53 -8.49
N HIS A 6 5.84 -3.72 -8.38
CA HIS A 6 4.47 -3.98 -7.93
C HIS A 6 4.48 -4.93 -6.74
N GLY A 7 3.69 -4.60 -5.72
CA GLY A 7 3.48 -5.41 -4.54
C GLY A 7 2.03 -5.33 -4.06
N ALA A 8 1.61 -6.32 -3.28
CA ALA A 8 0.29 -6.41 -2.66
C ALA A 8 0.37 -7.32 -1.43
N ASP A 9 -0.69 -7.35 -0.63
CA ASP A 9 -0.92 -8.36 0.41
C ASP A 9 0.21 -8.45 1.45
N LEU A 10 0.70 -7.33 1.94
CA LEU A 10 1.74 -7.31 2.99
C LEU A 10 1.18 -7.70 4.35
N HIS A 11 -0.10 -7.43 4.61
CA HIS A 11 -0.81 -7.72 5.85
C HIS A 11 0.01 -7.38 7.10
N LEU A 12 0.56 -6.16 7.13
CA LEU A 12 1.35 -5.68 8.27
C LEU A 12 0.54 -5.76 9.56
N ASP A 13 1.19 -6.23 10.62
CA ASP A 13 0.61 -6.49 11.94
C ASP A 13 -0.43 -7.62 11.97
N SER A 14 -0.40 -8.53 11.01
CA SER A 14 -1.23 -9.73 11.08
C SER A 14 -1.05 -10.45 12.42
N PRO A 15 -2.13 -10.90 13.06
CA PRO A 15 -2.06 -11.47 14.42
C PRO A 15 -1.35 -12.82 14.46
N PHE A 16 -1.24 -13.56 13.34
CA PHE A 16 -0.65 -14.89 13.28
C PHE A 16 -1.20 -15.84 14.36
N SER A 17 -2.52 -15.89 14.51
CA SER A 17 -3.23 -16.55 15.60
C SER A 17 -2.97 -18.06 15.74
N GLY A 18 -2.40 -18.69 14.71
CA GLY A 18 -1.98 -20.10 14.73
C GLY A 18 -0.56 -20.35 15.25
N LEU A 19 0.18 -19.29 15.62
CA LEU A 19 1.56 -19.37 16.11
C LEU A 19 1.65 -19.07 17.61
N THR A 20 2.75 -19.47 18.24
CA THR A 20 3.04 -19.01 19.62
C THR A 20 3.28 -17.49 19.63
N PRO A 21 3.15 -16.82 20.80
CA PRO A 21 3.41 -15.38 20.89
C PRO A 21 4.79 -14.98 20.39
N GLU A 22 5.82 -15.77 20.67
CA GLU A 22 7.20 -15.54 20.25
C GLU A 22 7.34 -15.68 18.72
N GLN A 23 6.74 -16.74 18.15
CA GLN A 23 6.74 -16.96 16.71
C GLN A 23 5.97 -15.84 15.98
N ALA A 24 4.81 -15.45 16.51
CA ALA A 24 4.02 -14.35 15.95
C ALA A 24 4.79 -13.01 15.99
N ALA A 25 5.51 -12.74 17.09
CA ALA A 25 6.36 -11.56 17.21
C ALA A 25 7.50 -11.56 16.18
N ALA A 26 8.16 -12.71 15.99
CA ALA A 26 9.21 -12.87 14.98
C ALA A 26 8.68 -12.61 13.57
N ARG A 27 7.50 -13.14 13.21
CA ARG A 27 6.87 -12.90 11.91
C ARG A 27 6.51 -11.43 11.67
N ARG A 28 5.97 -10.74 12.68
CA ARG A 28 5.72 -9.30 12.57
C ARG A 28 6.99 -8.50 12.40
N GLN A 29 8.09 -8.90 13.02
CA GLN A 29 9.39 -8.27 12.81
C GLN A 29 9.88 -8.47 11.38
N GLU A 30 9.77 -9.69 10.84
CA GLU A 30 10.12 -9.99 9.44
C GLU A 30 9.29 -9.15 8.45
N GLN A 31 8.00 -8.94 8.72
CA GLN A 31 7.15 -8.07 7.90
C GLN A 31 7.62 -6.60 7.92
N ARG A 32 8.07 -6.09 9.07
CA ARG A 32 8.62 -4.72 9.14
C ARG A 32 9.91 -4.60 8.35
N GLU A 33 10.80 -5.60 8.46
CA GLU A 33 12.04 -5.65 7.67
C GLU A 33 11.78 -5.73 6.16
N LEU A 34 10.62 -6.27 5.74
CA LEU A 34 10.23 -6.30 4.35
C LEU A 34 10.09 -4.88 3.76
N LEU A 35 9.64 -3.90 4.55
CA LEU A 35 9.52 -2.50 4.11
C LEU A 35 10.90 -1.93 3.75
N ASP A 36 11.90 -2.19 4.58
CA ASP A 36 13.27 -1.73 4.32
C ASP A 36 13.88 -2.43 3.09
N ARG A 37 13.55 -3.71 2.92
CA ARG A 37 13.97 -4.50 1.74
C ARG A 37 13.31 -3.97 0.48
N LEU A 38 12.01 -3.64 0.51
CA LEU A 38 11.28 -3.05 -0.60
C LEU A 38 11.89 -1.69 -0.99
N ALA A 39 12.14 -0.84 0.00
CA ALA A 39 12.75 0.47 -0.22
C ALA A 39 14.17 0.35 -0.80
N ARG A 40 14.95 -0.62 -0.33
CA ARG A 40 16.28 -0.92 -0.87
C ARG A 40 16.20 -1.39 -2.31
N LEU A 41 15.32 -2.37 -2.59
CA LEU A 41 15.11 -2.89 -3.94
C LEU A 41 14.74 -1.78 -4.93
N ALA A 42 13.85 -0.88 -4.54
CA ALA A 42 13.43 0.23 -5.39
C ALA A 42 14.62 1.14 -5.77
N ARG A 43 15.50 1.43 -4.81
CA ARG A 43 16.72 2.22 -5.07
C ARG A 43 17.74 1.46 -5.93
N GLU A 44 18.04 0.21 -5.58
CA GLU A 44 19.03 -0.62 -6.30
C GLU A 44 18.64 -0.87 -7.75
N ARG A 45 17.33 -0.98 -8.01
CA ARG A 45 16.79 -1.17 -9.36
C ARG A 45 16.52 0.13 -10.10
N GLU A 46 16.73 1.27 -9.42
CA GLU A 46 16.38 2.58 -9.97
C GLU A 46 14.94 2.58 -10.50
N ALA A 47 13.99 2.17 -9.64
CA ALA A 47 12.60 2.08 -10.01
C ALA A 47 12.03 3.47 -10.28
N ASP A 48 11.36 3.62 -11.41
CA ASP A 48 10.67 4.85 -11.81
C ASP A 48 9.30 4.98 -11.13
N LEU A 49 8.74 3.86 -10.63
CA LEU A 49 7.38 3.81 -10.10
C LEU A 49 7.20 2.60 -9.18
N LEU A 50 6.50 2.80 -8.06
CA LEU A 50 6.06 1.73 -7.16
C LEU A 50 4.53 1.70 -7.10
N LEU A 51 3.95 0.53 -7.35
CA LEU A 51 2.51 0.27 -7.18
C LEU A 51 2.28 -0.70 -6.03
N LEU A 52 1.39 -0.34 -5.10
CA LEU A 52 1.00 -1.19 -3.99
C LEU A 52 -0.52 -1.39 -4.01
N SER A 53 -0.95 -2.62 -4.29
CA SER A 53 -2.33 -2.95 -4.67
C SER A 53 -3.05 -3.73 -3.57
N GLY A 54 -3.37 -3.02 -2.49
CA GLY A 54 -4.25 -3.49 -1.43
C GLY A 54 -3.64 -4.38 -0.37
N ASP A 55 -4.35 -4.47 0.73
CA ASP A 55 -4.07 -5.33 1.87
C ASP A 55 -2.65 -5.18 2.42
N LEU A 56 -2.19 -3.92 2.49
CA LEU A 56 -0.87 -3.59 3.05
C LEU A 56 -0.90 -3.65 4.58
N LEU A 57 -2.06 -3.32 5.15
CA LEU A 57 -2.32 -3.30 6.59
C LEU A 57 -3.34 -4.38 6.92
N ASP A 58 -3.16 -5.09 8.04
CA ASP A 58 -4.09 -6.14 8.45
C ASP A 58 -5.27 -5.56 9.25
N SER A 59 -6.17 -4.86 8.57
CA SER A 59 -7.43 -4.34 9.12
C SER A 59 -7.27 -3.26 10.22
N ARG A 60 -8.35 -3.06 11.00
CA ARG A 60 -8.42 -2.12 12.13
C ARG A 60 -7.47 -2.45 13.29
N ARG A 61 -6.74 -3.56 13.22
CA ARG A 61 -5.79 -4.01 14.25
C ARG A 61 -4.36 -3.53 14.01
N THR A 62 -4.08 -2.96 12.85
CA THR A 62 -2.76 -2.40 12.57
C THR A 62 -2.46 -1.24 13.51
N TYR A 63 -1.29 -1.27 14.12
CA TYR A 63 -0.83 -0.20 14.98
C TYR A 63 -0.51 1.06 14.18
N ARG A 64 -0.81 2.22 14.76
CA ARG A 64 -0.51 3.51 14.12
C ARG A 64 0.98 3.65 13.80
N GLU A 65 1.84 3.15 14.67
CA GLU A 65 3.30 3.17 14.52
C GLU A 65 3.75 2.36 13.29
N THR A 66 3.09 1.24 12.99
CA THR A 66 3.36 0.43 11.80
C THR A 66 2.98 1.17 10.52
N ALA A 67 1.81 1.80 10.50
CA ALA A 67 1.39 2.61 9.35
C ALA A 67 2.30 3.85 9.17
N GLN A 68 2.76 4.47 10.26
CA GLN A 68 3.76 5.54 10.20
C GLN A 68 5.12 5.05 9.69
N ALA A 69 5.54 3.84 10.07
CA ALA A 69 6.77 3.23 9.56
C ALA A 69 6.66 2.96 8.05
N LEU A 70 5.51 2.45 7.58
CA LEU A 70 5.21 2.29 6.16
C LEU A 70 5.30 3.65 5.43
N ALA A 71 4.62 4.67 5.94
CA ALA A 71 4.64 6.00 5.34
C ALA A 71 6.07 6.57 5.23
N ARG A 72 6.88 6.46 6.30
CA ARG A 72 8.29 6.90 6.27
C ARG A 72 9.13 6.12 5.27
N SER A 73 8.97 4.79 5.22
CA SER A 73 9.70 3.94 4.28
C SER A 73 9.39 4.33 2.83
N LEU A 74 8.10 4.48 2.49
CA LEU A 74 7.68 4.88 1.16
C LEU A 74 8.08 6.32 0.82
N GLY A 75 8.01 7.23 1.77
CA GLY A 75 8.44 8.62 1.60
C GLY A 75 9.94 8.77 1.35
N SER A 76 10.76 7.79 1.75
CA SER A 76 12.19 7.78 1.48
C SER A 76 12.58 7.39 0.05
N LEU A 77 11.58 6.99 -0.77
CA LEU A 77 11.82 6.56 -2.15
C LEU A 77 11.96 7.76 -3.09
N PRO A 78 12.88 7.68 -4.07
CA PRO A 78 13.07 8.77 -5.04
C PRO A 78 12.00 8.76 -6.16
N CYS A 79 11.07 7.81 -6.15
CA CYS A 79 10.05 7.66 -7.17
C CYS A 79 8.63 7.82 -6.60
N PRO A 80 7.63 8.15 -7.43
CA PRO A 80 6.25 8.15 -7.03
C PRO A 80 5.76 6.76 -6.61
N VAL A 81 4.91 6.74 -5.59
CA VAL A 81 4.29 5.54 -5.03
C VAL A 81 2.79 5.66 -5.13
N PHE A 82 2.12 4.65 -5.64
CA PHE A 82 0.66 4.61 -5.70
C PHE A 82 0.14 3.48 -4.82
N LEU A 83 -0.79 3.84 -3.93
CA LEU A 83 -1.49 2.94 -3.02
C LEU A 83 -2.95 2.83 -3.43
N ALA A 84 -3.43 1.61 -3.58
CA ALA A 84 -4.85 1.30 -3.73
C ALA A 84 -5.28 0.47 -2.52
N PRO A 85 -6.03 1.03 -1.54
CA PRO A 85 -6.53 0.26 -0.39
C PRO A 85 -7.34 -0.96 -0.81
N GLY A 86 -7.08 -2.10 -0.17
CA GLY A 86 -7.76 -3.38 -0.39
C GLY A 86 -8.97 -3.57 0.51
N ASN A 87 -9.45 -4.80 0.60
CA ASN A 87 -10.62 -5.10 1.41
C ASN A 87 -10.32 -5.29 2.90
N HIS A 88 -9.08 -5.62 3.28
CA HIS A 88 -8.66 -5.67 4.68
C HIS A 88 -8.37 -4.28 5.23
N ASP A 89 -7.82 -3.40 4.43
CA ASP A 89 -7.41 -2.05 4.80
C ASP A 89 -8.19 -0.94 4.06
N PHE A 90 -9.47 -1.18 3.78
CA PHE A 90 -10.31 -0.30 2.98
C PHE A 90 -10.29 1.17 3.43
N TYR A 91 -10.41 2.07 2.45
CA TYR A 91 -10.44 3.49 2.71
C TYR A 91 -11.76 3.92 3.36
N GLY A 92 -11.64 4.74 4.40
CA GLY A 92 -12.77 5.36 5.09
C GLY A 92 -12.29 6.43 6.07
N PRO A 93 -13.20 7.22 6.66
CA PRO A 93 -12.82 8.33 7.54
C PRO A 93 -11.99 7.92 8.76
N GLN A 94 -12.07 6.67 9.18
CA GLN A 94 -11.33 6.12 10.31
C GLN A 94 -10.15 5.24 9.89
N SER A 95 -9.89 5.09 8.59
CA SER A 95 -8.76 4.32 8.10
C SER A 95 -7.44 5.03 8.43
N LEU A 96 -6.37 4.27 8.59
CA LEU A 96 -5.03 4.83 8.76
C LEU A 96 -4.59 5.63 7.52
N TYR A 97 -5.15 5.33 6.36
CA TYR A 97 -4.94 6.11 5.14
C TYR A 97 -5.49 7.53 5.22
N ALA A 98 -6.60 7.75 5.94
CA ALA A 98 -7.19 9.06 6.15
C ALA A 98 -6.65 9.77 7.41
N ALA A 99 -6.16 9.00 8.39
CA ALA A 99 -5.77 9.52 9.70
C ALA A 99 -4.30 9.93 9.82
N LEU A 100 -3.47 9.66 8.80
CA LEU A 100 -2.05 9.97 8.78
C LEU A 100 -1.74 10.98 7.67
N ASP A 101 -0.71 11.80 7.91
CA ASP A 101 -0.09 12.61 6.88
C ASP A 101 0.88 11.73 6.08
N TRP A 102 0.57 11.52 4.82
CA TRP A 102 1.40 10.74 3.91
C TRP A 102 2.39 11.64 3.17
N PRO A 103 3.60 11.14 2.85
CA PRO A 103 4.59 11.89 2.09
C PRO A 103 4.09 12.31 0.70
N GLU A 104 4.60 13.42 0.17
CA GLU A 104 4.16 13.99 -1.10
C GLU A 104 4.33 13.05 -2.30
N ASN A 105 5.33 12.18 -2.27
CA ASN A 105 5.54 11.17 -3.32
C ASN A 105 4.58 9.98 -3.23
N VAL A 106 3.72 9.90 -2.19
CA VAL A 106 2.77 8.80 -1.99
C VAL A 106 1.36 9.24 -2.35
N HIS A 107 0.85 8.71 -3.45
CA HIS A 107 -0.52 8.92 -3.92
C HIS A 107 -1.43 7.78 -3.48
N ILE A 108 -2.48 8.08 -2.72
CA ILE A 108 -3.48 7.10 -2.27
C ILE A 108 -4.76 7.28 -3.06
N PHE A 109 -5.22 6.21 -3.70
CA PHE A 109 -6.55 6.21 -4.29
C PHE A 109 -7.61 6.10 -3.19
N THR A 110 -8.51 7.09 -3.14
CA THR A 110 -9.51 7.21 -2.06
C THR A 110 -10.94 7.03 -2.55
N SER A 111 -11.12 6.80 -3.85
CA SER A 111 -12.43 6.66 -4.49
C SER A 111 -12.76 5.20 -4.78
N GLY A 112 -14.00 4.80 -4.55
CA GLY A 112 -14.53 3.51 -4.99
C GLY A 112 -14.73 3.38 -6.51
N SER A 113 -14.61 4.47 -7.26
CA SER A 113 -14.56 4.46 -8.72
C SER A 113 -13.12 4.59 -9.19
N VAL A 114 -12.81 3.99 -10.33
CA VAL A 114 -11.48 4.12 -10.94
C VAL A 114 -11.15 5.60 -11.17
N ARG A 115 -9.98 6.00 -10.71
CA ARG A 115 -9.41 7.33 -10.91
C ARG A 115 -8.12 7.21 -11.70
N ARG A 116 -7.78 8.27 -12.39
CA ARG A 116 -6.57 8.36 -13.18
C ARG A 116 -5.61 9.35 -12.51
N ALA A 117 -4.34 9.01 -12.49
CA ALA A 117 -3.26 9.89 -12.07
C ALA A 117 -2.21 9.96 -13.19
N GLU A 118 -1.92 11.17 -13.64
CA GLU A 118 -0.95 11.39 -14.71
C GLU A 118 0.46 11.53 -14.13
N LEU A 119 1.42 10.93 -14.80
CA LEU A 119 2.85 11.07 -14.55
C LEU A 119 3.55 11.62 -15.81
N PRO A 120 3.47 12.95 -16.05
CA PRO A 120 4.00 13.56 -17.26
C PRO A 120 5.52 13.29 -17.44
N GLY A 121 6.27 13.24 -16.35
CA GLY A 121 7.70 12.96 -16.39
C GLY A 121 8.06 11.55 -16.86
N LEU A 122 7.12 10.61 -16.81
CA LEU A 122 7.27 9.24 -17.28
C LEU A 122 6.44 8.93 -18.53
N ASP A 123 5.70 9.91 -19.04
CA ASP A 123 4.73 9.74 -20.13
C ASP A 123 3.80 8.53 -19.90
N CYS A 124 3.26 8.44 -18.69
CA CYS A 124 2.36 7.36 -18.32
C CYS A 124 1.19 7.84 -17.42
N VAL A 125 0.19 6.96 -17.32
CA VAL A 125 -0.99 7.18 -16.49
C VAL A 125 -1.20 5.96 -15.61
N VAL A 126 -1.45 6.20 -14.32
CA VAL A 126 -1.81 5.15 -13.37
C VAL A 126 -3.32 5.23 -13.11
N TYR A 127 -4.00 4.11 -13.28
CA TYR A 127 -5.40 3.95 -12.92
C TYR A 127 -5.50 3.15 -11.62
N GLY A 128 -6.31 3.62 -10.69
CA GLY A 128 -6.52 2.95 -9.42
C GLY A 128 -7.83 3.33 -8.78
N ARG A 129 -8.22 2.54 -7.80
CA ARG A 129 -9.39 2.77 -6.95
C ARG A 129 -9.15 2.20 -5.56
N ALA A 130 -9.97 2.59 -4.59
CA ALA A 130 -9.96 2.00 -3.26
C ALA A 130 -11.14 1.05 -3.08
N PHE A 131 -10.97 0.02 -2.26
CA PHE A 131 -12.09 -0.57 -1.54
C PHE A 131 -12.58 0.42 -0.50
N LEU A 132 -13.91 0.57 -0.39
CA LEU A 132 -14.57 1.42 0.61
C LEU A 132 -15.24 0.60 1.72
N GLY A 133 -15.08 -0.71 1.66
CA GLY A 133 -15.62 -1.66 2.63
C GLY A 133 -14.95 -3.02 2.49
N PRO A 134 -15.24 -3.95 3.42
CA PRO A 134 -14.59 -5.26 3.45
C PRO A 134 -15.10 -6.21 2.35
N ARG A 135 -16.11 -5.81 1.62
CA ARG A 135 -16.72 -6.59 0.53
C ARG A 135 -17.22 -5.67 -0.58
N GLU A 136 -17.12 -6.13 -1.81
CA GLU A 136 -17.73 -5.53 -2.98
C GLU A 136 -18.45 -6.61 -3.78
N ASP A 137 -19.71 -6.35 -4.14
CA ASP A 137 -20.55 -7.30 -4.88
C ASP A 137 -20.34 -7.21 -6.40
N ARG A 138 -19.63 -6.17 -6.85
CA ARG A 138 -19.37 -5.90 -8.27
C ARG A 138 -17.89 -5.94 -8.58
N SER A 139 -17.55 -6.30 -9.81
CA SER A 139 -16.16 -6.27 -10.26
C SER A 139 -15.58 -4.85 -10.13
N PRO A 140 -14.39 -4.70 -9.54
CA PRO A 140 -13.69 -3.42 -9.48
C PRO A 140 -13.44 -2.80 -10.88
N LEU A 141 -13.41 -3.62 -11.91
CA LEU A 141 -13.17 -3.22 -13.31
C LEU A 141 -14.47 -3.08 -14.12
N GLU A 142 -15.65 -3.19 -13.48
CA GLU A 142 -16.92 -3.01 -14.19
C GLU A 142 -17.00 -1.61 -14.82
N GLY A 143 -17.18 -1.57 -16.14
CA GLY A 143 -17.25 -0.32 -16.91
C GLY A 143 -15.89 0.36 -17.17
N PHE A 144 -14.77 -0.22 -16.74
CA PHE A 144 -13.45 0.27 -17.14
C PHE A 144 -13.12 -0.12 -18.57
N ARG A 145 -12.78 0.88 -19.42
CA ARG A 145 -12.42 0.73 -20.84
C ARG A 145 -11.22 1.58 -21.16
#